data_5e85c0c3d2794250f8e444808d71972d
#
_entry.id   5e85c0c3d2794250f8e444808d71972d
#
_cell.length_a   1.000
_cell.length_b   1.000
_cell.length_c   1.000
_cell.angle_alpha   90.00
_cell.angle_beta   90.00
_cell.angle_gamma   90.00
#
_symmetry.space_group_name_H-M   'P 1'
#
loop_
_entity.id
_entity.type
_entity.pdbx_description
1 polymer ?
#
loop_
_entity_poly.entity_id
_entity_poly.type
_entity_poly.pdbx_seq_one_letter_code
_entity_poly.pdbx_strand_id
1 'polypeptide(L)'
;MIVLALMISALASCGVIIINKPETEPPATTVTPETSTSPEQSGVVTESPETTEEPLETEAPDVETEPPKQISFPSRIEEAEERLAALGEPIRITDFHLIYAAADNTVDVIFSDEESPLYAARTKRNSMIEEKYSSVVRTIYEGKVTSDRLYEDVRVAVSSGNITEYYLDLLVLTPADACKFLAKGLLKDMRSLPFYDVNLGPQGGNIGQTRYFDLGAGADAPETLYAMYFNRALVGADNAKMLYEASLDGKMSWELLCTVAASISDRDADMAIKDGENTLPGELAAYLSGIEYVSKSAAGVPKITLSDSAALEIDALIESISKLGFYTPTEGDVYARDKFTAGKVPFYLGTLSEMLDFYDEPIEWGILTLPSDKDFGAFAENRPVLCIPATNTRLEQTSIWLTAFNAASGDWMRDQFLLVSLEKHIRDNNSCLVLNKLLSQKAEFAFERVFAGYYDGLKDATYGAAGKALTGGDKLSAVIAKNITSINKKLAKLP
;
A
#
# COMPACT_ATOMS: atom_id res chain seq x y z
N MET A 1 -21.04 -20.12 39.91
CA MET A 1 -21.60 -18.77 39.63
C MET A 1 -20.57 -17.64 39.85
N ILE A 2 -19.27 -17.91 39.74
CA ILE A 2 -18.16 -16.93 39.89
C ILE A 2 -17.27 -16.89 38.63
N VAL A 3 -17.43 -17.81 37.69
CA VAL A 3 -16.62 -17.86 36.45
C VAL A 3 -17.24 -17.05 35.28
N LEU A 4 -18.50 -16.63 35.39
CA LEU A 4 -19.21 -15.86 34.36
C LEU A 4 -19.07 -14.33 34.52
N ALA A 5 -18.50 -13.86 35.62
CA ALA A 5 -18.33 -12.43 35.91
C ALA A 5 -16.97 -11.86 35.44
N LEU A 6 -16.02 -12.71 35.04
CA LEU A 6 -14.69 -12.30 34.61
C LEU A 6 -14.53 -12.19 33.07
N MET A 7 -15.52 -12.63 32.29
CA MET A 7 -15.52 -12.46 30.82
C MET A 7 -16.24 -11.19 30.34
N ILE A 8 -16.92 -10.44 31.19
CA ILE A 8 -17.64 -9.21 30.81
C ILE A 8 -16.78 -7.95 30.97
N SER A 9 -15.66 -8.02 31.70
CA SER A 9 -14.77 -6.87 31.90
C SER A 9 -13.67 -6.70 30.82
N ALA A 10 -13.51 -7.64 29.89
CA ALA A 10 -12.51 -7.57 28.84
C ALA A 10 -13.02 -6.98 27.50
N LEU A 11 -14.32 -6.71 27.37
CA LEU A 11 -14.95 -6.16 26.16
C LEU A 11 -15.28 -4.65 26.24
N ALA A 12 -14.87 -3.96 27.28
CA ALA A 12 -15.23 -2.56 27.50
C ALA A 12 -14.15 -1.54 27.06
N SER A 13 -13.05 -1.96 26.41
CA SER A 13 -11.98 -1.03 26.01
C SER A 13 -11.87 -0.78 24.48
N CYS A 14 -12.75 -1.34 23.65
CA CYS A 14 -12.89 -0.91 22.27
C CYS A 14 -14.05 0.09 22.18
N GLY A 15 -13.72 1.37 22.29
CA GLY A 15 -14.71 2.45 22.32
C GLY A 15 -15.31 2.79 20.96
N VAL A 16 -16.16 1.92 20.42
CA VAL A 16 -17.12 2.28 19.40
C VAL A 16 -18.46 2.52 20.06
N ILE A 17 -18.87 3.77 20.21
CA ILE A 17 -20.23 4.14 20.63
C ILE A 17 -21.08 4.21 19.37
N ILE A 18 -21.85 3.16 19.10
CA ILE A 18 -22.91 3.16 18.08
C ILE A 18 -24.12 3.88 18.68
N ILE A 19 -24.46 5.05 18.16
CA ILE A 19 -25.74 5.69 18.42
C ILE A 19 -26.74 5.12 17.42
N ASN A 20 -27.52 4.13 17.83
CA ASN A 20 -28.61 3.57 17.01
C ASN A 20 -29.76 4.56 16.89
N LYS A 21 -30.07 4.95 15.68
CA LYS A 21 -31.34 5.58 15.30
C LYS A 21 -32.33 4.46 14.96
N PRO A 22 -33.60 4.53 15.39
CA PRO A 22 -34.51 3.41 15.16
C PRO A 22 -34.87 3.29 13.66
N GLU A 23 -34.61 2.14 13.09
CA GLU A 23 -35.05 1.74 11.76
C GLU A 23 -36.54 1.41 11.76
N THR A 24 -37.25 1.94 10.76
CA THR A 24 -38.60 1.52 10.42
C THR A 24 -38.53 0.34 9.46
N GLU A 25 -39.08 -0.80 9.87
CA GLU A 25 -39.15 -2.03 9.07
C GLU A 25 -39.96 -1.84 7.78
N PRO A 26 -39.51 -2.39 6.64
CA PRO A 26 -40.36 -2.63 5.48
C PRO A 26 -41.06 -4.01 5.55
N PRO A 27 -42.23 -4.19 4.93
CA PRO A 27 -43.08 -5.37 5.15
C PRO A 27 -42.58 -6.63 4.44
N ALA A 28 -42.75 -7.76 5.11
CA ALA A 28 -42.40 -9.11 4.69
C ALA A 28 -43.14 -9.56 3.43
N THR A 29 -42.38 -10.05 2.45
CA THR A 29 -42.94 -10.78 1.29
C THR A 29 -42.69 -12.28 1.51
N THR A 30 -43.82 -13.00 1.62
CA THR A 30 -43.92 -14.46 1.75
C THR A 30 -43.64 -15.13 0.40
N VAL A 31 -42.64 -16.01 0.32
CA VAL A 31 -42.42 -16.90 -0.81
C VAL A 31 -42.50 -18.35 -0.32
N THR A 32 -43.48 -19.08 -0.90
CA THR A 32 -43.75 -20.51 -0.66
C THR A 32 -42.74 -21.38 -1.44
N PRO A 33 -42.32 -22.54 -0.92
CA PRO A 33 -41.43 -23.44 -1.65
C PRO A 33 -42.25 -24.43 -2.52
N GLU A 34 -41.89 -24.50 -3.78
CA GLU A 34 -42.38 -25.58 -4.68
C GLU A 34 -41.44 -26.78 -4.61
N THR A 35 -42.04 -27.91 -4.32
CA THR A 35 -41.53 -29.28 -4.38
C THR A 35 -41.57 -29.77 -5.84
N SER A 36 -40.47 -30.31 -6.37
CA SER A 36 -40.54 -31.14 -7.58
C SER A 36 -39.71 -32.40 -7.41
N THR A 37 -40.42 -33.48 -7.58
CA THR A 37 -40.11 -34.89 -7.53
C THR A 37 -39.24 -35.36 -8.71
N SER A 38 -38.32 -36.26 -8.35
CA SER A 38 -37.55 -37.13 -9.29
C SER A 38 -38.39 -38.23 -9.93
N PRO A 39 -37.99 -38.75 -11.06
CA PRO A 39 -38.21 -40.18 -11.29
C PRO A 39 -36.91 -40.96 -11.57
N GLU A 40 -36.86 -42.11 -10.93
CA GLU A 40 -35.98 -43.24 -11.20
C GLU A 40 -36.18 -43.76 -12.65
N GLN A 41 -35.09 -44.23 -13.26
CA GLN A 41 -35.13 -45.38 -14.16
C GLN A 41 -33.83 -46.19 -14.14
N SER A 42 -34.10 -47.46 -14.00
CA SER A 42 -33.29 -48.64 -13.85
C SER A 42 -32.46 -49.05 -15.08
N GLY A 43 -31.29 -49.66 -14.78
CA GLY A 43 -30.89 -50.94 -15.35
C GLY A 43 -30.21 -50.92 -16.70
N VAL A 44 -28.98 -51.40 -16.76
CA VAL A 44 -28.59 -52.69 -17.41
C VAL A 44 -27.13 -52.96 -17.15
N VAL A 45 -26.85 -54.14 -16.60
CA VAL A 45 -25.53 -54.74 -16.37
C VAL A 45 -25.07 -55.30 -17.73
N THR A 46 -23.80 -55.09 -18.10
CA THR A 46 -23.08 -55.96 -19.06
C THR A 46 -21.67 -56.15 -18.58
N GLU A 47 -21.34 -57.40 -18.26
CA GLU A 47 -20.02 -57.90 -17.93
C GLU A 47 -19.11 -58.04 -19.16
N SER A 48 -17.81 -57.93 -18.89
CA SER A 48 -16.64 -58.68 -19.38
C SER A 48 -15.61 -57.90 -20.17
N PRO A 49 -14.33 -58.29 -20.18
CA PRO A 49 -13.52 -59.05 -19.20
C PRO A 49 -12.24 -58.31 -18.76
N GLU A 50 -11.67 -58.82 -17.69
CA GLU A 50 -10.34 -58.53 -17.14
C GLU A 50 -9.21 -58.58 -18.19
N THR A 51 -8.39 -57.52 -18.21
CA THR A 51 -7.00 -57.60 -18.63
C THR A 51 -6.16 -56.96 -17.54
N THR A 52 -5.44 -57.79 -16.84
CA THR A 52 -4.49 -57.44 -15.79
C THR A 52 -3.27 -56.83 -16.47
N GLU A 53 -3.05 -55.54 -16.41
CA GLU A 53 -1.75 -54.91 -16.58
C GLU A 53 -1.41 -54.23 -15.25
N GLU A 54 -0.30 -54.69 -14.63
CA GLU A 54 0.30 -54.05 -13.45
C GLU A 54 0.72 -52.61 -13.80
N PRO A 55 0.36 -51.59 -12.96
CA PRO A 55 0.93 -50.29 -13.13
C PRO A 55 2.39 -50.30 -12.70
N LEU A 56 3.30 -49.92 -13.58
CA LEU A 56 4.65 -49.52 -13.23
C LEU A 56 4.50 -48.31 -12.28
N GLU A 57 4.83 -48.52 -11.02
CA GLU A 57 5.05 -47.44 -10.06
C GLU A 57 6.27 -46.64 -10.55
N THR A 58 6.01 -45.51 -11.18
CA THR A 58 7.01 -44.47 -11.39
C THR A 58 7.09 -43.71 -10.07
N GLU A 59 8.08 -44.05 -9.25
CA GLU A 59 8.45 -43.25 -8.09
C GLU A 59 8.76 -41.83 -8.59
N ALA A 60 7.88 -40.90 -8.25
CA ALA A 60 8.17 -39.49 -8.37
C ALA A 60 9.36 -39.17 -7.43
N PRO A 61 10.38 -38.43 -7.87
CA PRO A 61 11.47 -38.09 -6.99
C PRO A 61 10.92 -37.32 -5.79
N ASP A 62 11.12 -37.88 -4.60
CA ASP A 62 10.94 -37.18 -3.33
C ASP A 62 11.82 -35.91 -3.35
N VAL A 63 11.24 -34.78 -3.70
CA VAL A 63 11.85 -33.50 -3.41
C VAL A 63 11.65 -33.32 -1.91
N GLU A 64 12.66 -33.69 -1.11
CA GLU A 64 12.75 -33.26 0.28
C GLU A 64 12.66 -31.73 0.30
N THR A 65 11.46 -31.23 0.51
CA THR A 65 11.25 -29.84 0.90
C THR A 65 11.74 -29.74 2.34
N GLU A 66 12.97 -29.26 2.53
CA GLU A 66 13.42 -28.84 3.87
C GLU A 66 12.34 -27.94 4.47
N PRO A 67 11.90 -28.21 5.71
CA PRO A 67 10.96 -27.33 6.37
C PRO A 67 11.54 -25.90 6.40
N PRO A 68 10.72 -24.86 6.22
CA PRO A 68 11.19 -23.49 6.17
C PRO A 68 12.06 -23.22 7.40
N LYS A 69 13.30 -22.79 7.18
CA LYS A 69 14.19 -22.37 8.27
C LYS A 69 13.40 -21.38 9.11
N GLN A 70 13.21 -21.67 10.39
CA GLN A 70 12.64 -20.71 11.32
C GLN A 70 13.53 -19.47 11.32
N ILE A 71 13.11 -18.43 10.60
CA ILE A 71 13.78 -17.14 10.61
C ILE A 71 13.34 -16.49 11.93
N SER A 72 14.22 -16.55 12.93
CA SER A 72 14.00 -15.84 14.20
C SER A 72 14.35 -14.39 13.97
N PHE A 73 13.36 -13.52 13.97
CA PHE A 73 13.57 -12.08 14.00
C PHE A 73 13.62 -11.64 15.46
N PRO A 74 14.62 -10.81 15.86
CA PRO A 74 14.57 -10.17 17.16
C PRO A 74 13.31 -9.30 17.23
N SER A 75 12.57 -9.41 18.34
CA SER A 75 11.45 -8.51 18.59
C SER A 75 12.00 -7.12 18.86
N ARG A 76 11.88 -6.20 17.90
CA ARG A 76 12.28 -4.79 18.05
C ARG A 76 11.21 -3.94 18.73
N ILE A 77 10.18 -4.57 19.31
CA ILE A 77 9.15 -3.86 20.08
C ILE A 77 9.74 -3.18 21.31
N GLU A 78 10.71 -3.81 21.97
CA GLU A 78 11.41 -3.26 23.13
C GLU A 78 12.10 -1.92 22.80
N GLU A 79 12.66 -1.79 21.61
CA GLU A 79 13.22 -0.52 21.14
C GLU A 79 12.14 0.57 21.01
N ALA A 80 10.93 0.21 20.61
CA ALA A 80 9.81 1.16 20.53
C ALA A 80 9.31 1.54 21.93
N GLU A 81 9.25 0.59 22.86
CA GLU A 81 8.93 0.85 24.27
C GLU A 81 9.97 1.76 24.92
N GLU A 82 11.26 1.53 24.68
CA GLU A 82 12.34 2.40 25.14
C GLU A 82 12.26 3.82 24.57
N ARG A 83 12.02 3.96 23.25
CA ARG A 83 11.83 5.28 22.62
C ARG A 83 10.63 6.01 23.21
N LEU A 84 9.52 5.31 23.40
CA LEU A 84 8.32 5.88 24.01
C LEU A 84 8.59 6.29 25.46
N ALA A 85 9.31 5.46 26.25
CA ALA A 85 9.70 5.77 27.61
C ALA A 85 10.61 7.01 27.70
N ALA A 86 11.56 7.15 26.76
CA ALA A 86 12.51 8.27 26.70
C ALA A 86 11.85 9.64 26.44
N LEU A 87 10.60 9.70 25.98
CA LEU A 87 9.87 10.97 25.82
C LEU A 87 9.56 11.70 27.14
N GLY A 88 10.03 11.18 28.27
CA GLY A 88 9.88 11.81 29.58
C GLY A 88 8.49 11.67 30.19
N GLU A 89 8.31 12.27 31.38
CA GLU A 89 7.03 12.30 32.04
C GLU A 89 6.01 13.07 31.20
N PRO A 90 4.79 12.52 31.01
CA PRO A 90 3.80 13.19 30.22
C PRO A 90 3.42 14.52 30.87
N ILE A 91 3.43 15.59 30.10
CA ILE A 91 2.54 16.69 30.39
C ILE A 91 1.18 16.04 30.46
N ARG A 92 0.52 16.02 31.63
CA ARG A 92 -0.72 15.28 31.83
C ARG A 92 -1.73 15.66 30.76
N ILE A 93 -1.83 14.85 29.70
CA ILE A 93 -2.93 14.93 28.74
C ILE A 93 -4.07 14.12 29.35
N THR A 94 -4.59 14.61 30.49
CA THR A 94 -5.76 13.99 31.11
C THR A 94 -6.96 14.24 30.21
N ASP A 95 -7.65 13.15 29.83
CA ASP A 95 -8.86 13.14 29.02
C ASP A 95 -8.70 13.65 27.57
N PHE A 96 -7.53 13.49 26.95
CA PHE A 96 -7.34 13.83 25.55
C PHE A 96 -7.91 12.75 24.62
N HIS A 97 -8.91 13.15 23.85
CA HIS A 97 -9.42 12.35 22.75
C HIS A 97 -8.87 12.91 21.43
N LEU A 98 -7.93 12.17 20.82
CA LEU A 98 -7.49 12.50 19.46
C LEU A 98 -8.64 12.21 18.50
N ILE A 99 -9.09 13.22 17.78
CA ILE A 99 -10.12 13.09 16.75
C ILE A 99 -9.45 13.15 15.38
N TYR A 100 -9.57 12.07 14.61
CA TYR A 100 -8.93 12.00 13.30
C TYR A 100 -9.90 11.55 12.20
N ALA A 101 -9.48 11.71 10.95
CA ALA A 101 -10.11 11.13 9.78
C ALA A 101 -9.06 10.60 8.80
N ALA A 102 -9.34 9.44 8.21
CA ALA A 102 -8.57 8.87 7.12
C ALA A 102 -9.39 8.93 5.82
N ALA A 103 -8.75 9.34 4.72
CA ALA A 103 -9.36 9.30 3.40
C ALA A 103 -9.47 7.85 2.90
N ASP A 104 -10.52 7.55 2.14
CA ASP A 104 -10.83 6.21 1.62
C ASP A 104 -9.82 5.68 0.60
N ASN A 105 -9.08 6.57 -0.04
CA ASN A 105 -8.06 6.27 -1.04
C ASN A 105 -6.65 6.08 -0.45
N THR A 106 -6.53 5.94 0.87
CA THR A 106 -5.26 5.65 1.56
C THR A 106 -5.45 4.56 2.62
N VAL A 107 -4.34 4.04 3.13
CA VAL A 107 -4.35 3.11 4.26
C VAL A 107 -4.51 3.89 5.56
N ASP A 108 -5.44 3.47 6.40
CA ASP A 108 -5.52 3.97 7.76
C ASP A 108 -4.42 3.36 8.62
N VAL A 109 -3.37 4.15 8.90
CA VAL A 109 -2.24 3.72 9.71
C VAL A 109 -2.50 3.78 11.22
N ILE A 110 -3.61 4.38 11.64
CA ILE A 110 -3.98 4.47 13.04
C ILE A 110 -4.72 3.20 13.47
N PHE A 111 -5.69 2.76 12.66
CA PHE A 111 -6.38 1.50 12.85
C PHE A 111 -6.22 0.60 11.61
N SER A 112 -6.59 -0.66 11.76
CA SER A 112 -6.64 -1.64 10.66
C SER A 112 -7.86 -2.51 10.83
N ASP A 113 -8.34 -3.06 9.72
CA ASP A 113 -9.31 -4.14 9.75
C ASP A 113 -8.69 -5.38 10.42
N GLU A 114 -9.52 -6.22 11.05
CA GLU A 114 -9.06 -7.42 11.77
C GLU A 114 -8.31 -8.42 10.89
N GLU A 115 -8.58 -8.41 9.60
CA GLU A 115 -7.91 -9.26 8.60
C GLU A 115 -6.50 -8.76 8.24
N SER A 116 -6.18 -7.51 8.55
CA SER A 116 -4.88 -6.92 8.23
C SER A 116 -3.75 -7.61 9.01
N PRO A 117 -2.61 -7.94 8.38
CA PRO A 117 -1.41 -8.42 9.08
C PRO A 117 -0.90 -7.48 10.18
N LEU A 118 -1.26 -6.21 10.11
CA LEU A 118 -0.85 -5.18 11.07
C LEU A 118 -1.88 -4.89 12.16
N TYR A 119 -3.04 -5.55 12.16
CA TYR A 119 -4.10 -5.28 13.16
C TYR A 119 -3.59 -5.37 14.60
N ALA A 120 -2.97 -6.50 14.95
CA ALA A 120 -2.45 -6.72 16.30
C ALA A 120 -1.34 -5.72 16.66
N ALA A 121 -0.45 -5.41 15.71
CA ALA A 121 0.64 -4.48 15.92
C ALA A 121 0.14 -3.04 16.11
N ARG A 122 -0.79 -2.57 15.29
CA ARG A 122 -1.39 -1.22 15.42
C ARG A 122 -2.20 -1.10 16.72
N THR A 123 -2.94 -2.14 17.08
CA THR A 123 -3.64 -2.19 18.37
C THR A 123 -2.66 -2.11 19.55
N LYS A 124 -1.60 -2.91 19.55
CA LYS A 124 -0.57 -2.88 20.61
C LYS A 124 0.11 -1.51 20.70
N ARG A 125 0.50 -0.92 19.59
CA ARG A 125 1.07 0.43 19.56
C ARG A 125 0.14 1.47 20.19
N ASN A 126 -1.14 1.45 19.79
CA ASN A 126 -2.11 2.41 20.31
C ASN A 126 -2.32 2.22 21.83
N SER A 127 -2.35 0.98 22.31
CA SER A 127 -2.42 0.69 23.76
C SER A 127 -1.22 1.21 24.53
N MET A 128 0.00 1.09 23.99
CA MET A 128 1.21 1.64 24.63
C MET A 128 1.12 3.17 24.80
N ILE A 129 0.55 3.88 23.81
CA ILE A 129 0.35 5.34 23.87
C ILE A 129 -0.76 5.68 24.86
N GLU A 130 -1.87 4.93 24.85
CA GLU A 130 -2.98 5.11 25.77
C GLU A 130 -2.55 4.92 27.23
N GLU A 131 -1.79 3.86 27.52
CA GLU A 131 -1.25 3.59 28.86
C GLU A 131 -0.37 4.74 29.37
N LYS A 132 0.50 5.30 28.49
CA LYS A 132 1.41 6.38 28.89
C LYS A 132 0.71 7.73 29.03
N TYR A 133 -0.21 8.08 28.14
CA TYR A 133 -0.76 9.45 28.03
C TYR A 133 -2.24 9.53 28.41
N SER A 134 -2.90 8.43 28.76
CA SER A 134 -4.35 8.36 29.00
C SER A 134 -5.16 8.99 27.84
N SER A 135 -4.68 8.78 26.60
CA SER A 135 -5.27 9.36 25.39
C SER A 135 -6.08 8.32 24.64
N VAL A 136 -7.30 8.68 24.23
CA VAL A 136 -8.15 7.82 23.39
C VAL A 136 -8.20 8.36 21.97
N VAL A 137 -8.08 7.48 20.99
CA VAL A 137 -8.19 7.85 19.57
C VAL A 137 -9.61 7.58 19.08
N ARG A 138 -10.20 8.52 18.36
CA ARG A 138 -11.55 8.43 17.81
C ARG A 138 -11.61 8.93 16.37
N THR A 139 -12.44 8.33 15.56
CA THR A 139 -12.85 8.88 14.27
C THR A 139 -14.23 9.53 14.39
N ILE A 140 -14.46 10.61 13.63
CA ILE A 140 -15.78 11.26 13.57
C ILE A 140 -16.66 10.70 12.45
N TYR A 141 -16.08 9.91 11.54
CA TYR A 141 -16.81 9.32 10.44
C TYR A 141 -17.08 7.84 10.72
N GLU A 142 -18.29 7.40 10.44
CA GLU A 142 -18.63 5.99 10.42
C GLU A 142 -18.12 5.40 9.09
N GLY A 143 -17.00 4.66 9.15
CA GLY A 143 -16.36 4.07 7.99
C GLY A 143 -15.45 5.03 7.20
N LYS A 144 -15.16 4.66 5.97
CA LYS A 144 -14.27 5.41 5.08
C LYS A 144 -14.94 6.67 4.54
N VAL A 145 -14.23 7.77 4.48
CA VAL A 145 -14.69 9.05 3.94
C VAL A 145 -13.91 9.41 2.68
N THR A 146 -14.60 9.86 1.64
CA THR A 146 -13.91 10.29 0.41
C THR A 146 -13.02 11.49 0.66
N SER A 147 -11.86 11.53 0.02
CA SER A 147 -10.93 12.65 0.11
C SER A 147 -11.58 13.98 -0.24
N ASP A 148 -12.45 14.01 -1.24
CA ASP A 148 -13.17 15.24 -1.65
C ASP A 148 -14.15 15.72 -0.57
N ARG A 149 -14.87 14.82 0.10
CA ARG A 149 -15.74 15.19 1.20
C ARG A 149 -14.93 15.73 2.37
N LEU A 150 -13.87 15.04 2.75
CA LEU A 150 -12.99 15.49 3.83
C LEU A 150 -12.39 16.87 3.54
N TYR A 151 -11.99 17.10 2.29
CA TYR A 151 -11.51 18.40 1.83
C TYR A 151 -12.58 19.50 2.01
N GLU A 152 -13.83 19.26 1.58
CA GLU A 152 -14.92 20.24 1.69
C GLU A 152 -15.28 20.51 3.15
N ASP A 153 -15.35 19.50 4.01
CA ASP A 153 -15.66 19.67 5.43
C ASP A 153 -14.61 20.54 6.13
N VAL A 154 -13.32 20.32 5.90
CA VAL A 154 -12.23 21.16 6.44
C VAL A 154 -12.27 22.56 5.83
N ARG A 155 -12.50 22.70 4.52
CA ARG A 155 -12.61 23.98 3.83
C ARG A 155 -13.75 24.84 4.39
N VAL A 156 -14.92 24.24 4.59
CA VAL A 156 -16.10 24.92 5.16
C VAL A 156 -15.80 25.36 6.59
N ALA A 157 -15.22 24.48 7.42
CA ALA A 157 -14.87 24.82 8.80
C ALA A 157 -13.89 26.00 8.89
N VAL A 158 -12.84 26.00 8.03
CA VAL A 158 -11.87 27.12 7.96
C VAL A 158 -12.54 28.42 7.49
N SER A 159 -13.39 28.36 6.45
CA SER A 159 -13.99 29.56 5.86
C SER A 159 -15.10 30.18 6.72
N SER A 160 -15.88 29.37 7.43
CA SER A 160 -16.98 29.83 8.30
C SER A 160 -16.48 30.22 9.69
N GLY A 161 -15.31 29.80 10.10
CA GLY A 161 -14.83 29.90 11.49
C GLY A 161 -15.60 29.00 12.48
N ASN A 162 -16.55 28.19 12.00
CA ASN A 162 -17.27 27.21 12.81
C ASN A 162 -16.55 25.85 12.80
N ILE A 163 -15.63 25.68 13.74
CA ILE A 163 -14.81 24.48 13.85
C ILE A 163 -15.46 23.38 14.70
N THR A 164 -16.56 23.65 15.39
CA THR A 164 -17.14 22.70 16.36
C THR A 164 -17.82 21.50 15.70
N GLU A 165 -18.38 21.68 14.51
CA GLU A 165 -19.09 20.62 13.78
C GLU A 165 -18.14 19.66 13.04
N TYR A 166 -16.98 20.15 12.58
CA TYR A 166 -15.99 19.40 11.81
C TYR A 166 -14.62 19.47 12.48
N TYR A 167 -14.61 19.27 13.80
CA TYR A 167 -13.37 19.32 14.56
C TYR A 167 -12.53 18.08 14.32
N LEU A 168 -11.31 18.30 13.86
CA LEU A 168 -10.30 17.26 13.60
C LEU A 168 -8.94 17.69 14.17
N ASP A 169 -8.27 16.76 14.83
CA ASP A 169 -6.89 16.94 15.27
C ASP A 169 -5.89 16.51 14.21
N LEU A 170 -6.21 15.42 13.48
CA LEU A 170 -5.30 14.78 12.56
C LEU A 170 -6.03 14.29 11.30
N LEU A 171 -5.34 14.31 10.18
CA LEU A 171 -5.77 13.76 8.90
C LEU A 171 -4.77 12.71 8.43
N VAL A 172 -5.28 11.59 7.92
CA VAL A 172 -4.51 10.58 7.19
C VAL A 172 -4.89 10.71 5.71
N LEU A 173 -3.97 11.15 4.89
CA LEU A 173 -4.21 11.50 3.48
C LEU A 173 -3.18 10.82 2.57
N THR A 174 -3.48 10.72 1.27
CA THR A 174 -2.44 10.52 0.28
C THR A 174 -1.55 11.77 0.16
N PRO A 175 -0.29 11.67 -0.27
CA PRO A 175 0.56 12.83 -0.50
C PRO A 175 -0.06 13.85 -1.48
N ALA A 176 -0.75 13.37 -2.51
CA ALA A 176 -1.41 14.23 -3.50
C ALA A 176 -2.58 15.01 -2.89
N ASP A 177 -3.44 14.36 -2.09
CA ASP A 177 -4.53 15.03 -1.40
C ASP A 177 -4.00 16.02 -0.37
N ALA A 178 -2.99 15.65 0.41
CA ALA A 178 -2.37 16.55 1.38
C ALA A 178 -1.84 17.84 0.69
N CYS A 179 -1.27 17.72 -0.51
CA CYS A 179 -0.85 18.88 -1.30
C CYS A 179 -2.02 19.74 -1.79
N LYS A 180 -3.17 19.13 -2.10
CA LYS A 180 -4.44 19.82 -2.42
C LYS A 180 -4.94 20.67 -1.25
N PHE A 181 -4.94 20.08 -0.03
CA PHE A 181 -5.28 20.80 1.19
C PHE A 181 -4.31 21.95 1.46
N LEU A 182 -3.01 21.68 1.34
CA LEU A 182 -1.96 22.69 1.52
C LEU A 182 -2.15 23.89 0.60
N ALA A 183 -2.39 23.65 -0.70
CA ALA A 183 -2.56 24.69 -1.70
C ALA A 183 -3.68 25.70 -1.39
N LYS A 184 -4.58 25.34 -0.47
CA LYS A 184 -5.69 26.16 0.00
C LYS A 184 -5.51 26.67 1.43
N GLY A 185 -4.34 26.46 2.04
CA GLY A 185 -4.08 26.90 3.42
C GLY A 185 -4.86 26.12 4.48
N LEU A 186 -5.26 24.87 4.16
CA LEU A 186 -6.08 24.04 5.05
C LEU A 186 -5.24 23.21 6.03
N LEU A 187 -3.91 23.27 5.95
CA LEU A 187 -2.97 22.56 6.83
C LEU A 187 -2.12 23.50 7.66
N LYS A 188 -1.69 23.04 8.82
CA LYS A 188 -0.74 23.77 9.69
C LYS A 188 0.70 23.36 9.43
N ASP A 189 1.61 24.33 9.61
CA ASP A 189 3.06 24.05 9.61
C ASP A 189 3.45 23.29 10.88
N MET A 190 3.86 22.04 10.74
CA MET A 190 4.20 21.16 11.85
C MET A 190 5.48 21.58 12.59
N ARG A 191 6.34 22.40 11.99
CA ARG A 191 7.53 22.94 12.69
C ARG A 191 7.18 23.94 13.78
N SER A 192 5.96 24.50 13.71
CA SER A 192 5.45 25.39 14.76
C SER A 192 4.83 24.66 15.95
N LEU A 193 4.78 23.31 15.91
CA LEU A 193 4.20 22.50 16.97
C LEU A 193 5.16 22.46 18.18
N PRO A 194 4.66 22.64 19.42
CA PRO A 194 5.48 22.86 20.60
C PRO A 194 6.32 21.63 21.03
N PHE A 195 5.86 20.42 20.75
CA PHE A 195 6.50 19.17 21.19
C PHE A 195 6.77 18.18 20.05
N TYR A 196 6.71 18.65 18.82
CA TYR A 196 6.93 17.79 17.66
C TYR A 196 8.42 17.79 17.29
N ASP A 197 9.02 16.59 17.29
CA ASP A 197 10.40 16.44 16.80
C ASP A 197 10.39 16.25 15.28
N VAL A 198 10.77 17.30 14.58
CA VAL A 198 10.87 17.32 13.10
C VAL A 198 11.92 16.34 12.55
N ASN A 199 12.79 15.80 13.40
CA ASN A 199 13.84 14.86 12.98
C ASN A 199 13.39 13.40 13.03
N LEU A 200 12.22 13.12 13.63
CA LEU A 200 11.70 11.75 13.74
C LEU A 200 11.21 11.15 12.40
N GLY A 201 11.21 11.91 11.32
CA GLY A 201 10.75 11.41 10.03
C GLY A 201 11.69 11.77 8.86
N PRO A 202 11.49 11.16 7.69
CA PRO A 202 12.23 11.48 6.48
C PRO A 202 12.15 12.98 6.16
N GLN A 203 13.25 13.56 5.70
CA GLN A 203 13.33 15.00 5.35
C GLN A 203 12.46 15.41 4.15
N GLY A 204 11.73 14.45 3.57
CA GLY A 204 10.90 14.63 2.37
C GLY A 204 9.65 15.50 2.53
N GLY A 205 9.09 15.65 3.73
CA GLY A 205 7.82 16.34 3.97
C GLY A 205 7.86 17.87 3.94
N ASN A 206 9.03 18.49 3.65
CA ASN A 206 9.17 19.94 3.67
C ASN A 206 8.82 20.55 2.30
N ILE A 207 8.03 21.62 2.30
CA ILE A 207 7.77 22.48 1.15
C ILE A 207 8.25 23.89 1.52
N GLY A 208 9.21 24.40 0.78
CA GLY A 208 9.92 25.61 1.18
C GLY A 208 10.61 25.43 2.52
N GLN A 209 10.35 26.35 3.46
CA GLN A 209 10.85 26.30 4.82
C GLN A 209 9.86 25.66 5.80
N THR A 210 8.71 25.17 5.32
CA THR A 210 7.62 24.65 6.14
C THR A 210 7.49 23.13 6.01
N ARG A 211 6.92 22.47 7.01
CA ARG A 211 6.64 21.04 7.01
C ARG A 211 5.16 20.81 7.29
N TYR A 212 4.46 20.28 6.31
CA TYR A 212 3.02 20.04 6.39
C TYR A 212 2.65 18.56 6.51
N PHE A 213 3.59 17.67 6.23
CA PHE A 213 3.37 16.22 6.23
C PHE A 213 4.31 15.54 7.21
N ASP A 214 3.76 14.69 8.06
CA ASP A 214 4.54 13.73 8.82
C ASP A 214 4.64 12.41 8.04
N LEU A 215 5.88 12.00 7.83
CA LEU A 215 6.29 10.76 7.17
C LEU A 215 7.08 9.88 8.14
N GLY A 216 6.88 10.08 9.45
CA GLY A 216 7.58 9.34 10.48
C GLY A 216 7.25 7.86 10.48
N ALA A 217 7.81 7.16 11.46
CA ALA A 217 7.62 5.72 11.59
C ALA A 217 6.14 5.31 11.76
N GLY A 218 5.31 6.21 12.31
CA GLY A 218 3.87 5.99 12.46
C GLY A 218 3.11 5.98 11.14
N ALA A 219 3.60 6.69 10.13
CA ALA A 219 3.02 6.74 8.79
C ALA A 219 3.51 5.58 7.89
N ASP A 220 4.27 4.62 8.43
CA ASP A 220 4.72 3.47 7.63
C ASP A 220 3.59 2.48 7.38
N ALA A 221 3.43 2.10 6.11
CA ALA A 221 2.39 1.22 5.64
C ALA A 221 2.98 0.21 4.65
N PRO A 222 3.67 -0.84 5.13
CA PRO A 222 4.34 -1.82 4.27
C PRO A 222 3.38 -2.52 3.30
N GLU A 223 2.11 -2.65 3.64
CA GLU A 223 1.07 -3.20 2.76
C GLU A 223 0.86 -2.42 1.46
N THR A 224 1.29 -1.15 1.40
CA THR A 224 1.20 -0.31 0.19
C THR A 224 2.40 -0.44 -0.75
N LEU A 225 3.44 -1.17 -0.34
CA LEU A 225 4.60 -1.41 -1.19
C LEU A 225 4.20 -2.28 -2.37
N TYR A 226 4.67 -1.91 -3.56
CA TYR A 226 4.51 -2.74 -4.76
C TYR A 226 5.55 -3.85 -4.81
N ALA A 227 5.11 -4.99 -5.32
CA ALA A 227 5.93 -6.15 -5.62
C ALA A 227 5.54 -6.73 -6.97
N MET A 228 6.41 -7.51 -7.56
CA MET A 228 6.10 -8.35 -8.70
C MET A 228 5.81 -9.76 -8.20
N TYR A 229 4.60 -10.25 -8.46
CA TYR A 229 4.24 -11.64 -8.22
C TYR A 229 4.44 -12.45 -9.49
N PHE A 230 4.73 -13.72 -9.35
CA PHE A 230 4.86 -14.60 -10.52
C PHE A 230 4.29 -15.99 -10.25
N ASN A 231 3.74 -16.60 -11.30
CA ASN A 231 3.25 -17.97 -11.27
C ASN A 231 4.40 -18.92 -11.51
N ARG A 232 4.80 -19.67 -10.46
CA ARG A 232 5.95 -20.57 -10.48
C ARG A 232 5.76 -21.73 -11.46
N ALA A 233 4.53 -22.24 -11.58
CA ALA A 233 4.23 -23.34 -12.50
C ALA A 233 4.36 -22.92 -13.97
N LEU A 234 3.89 -21.72 -14.35
CA LEU A 234 4.03 -21.19 -15.71
C LEU A 234 5.49 -20.84 -16.05
N VAL A 235 6.18 -20.22 -15.11
CA VAL A 235 7.55 -19.75 -15.30
C VAL A 235 8.54 -20.91 -15.36
N GLY A 236 8.27 -22.00 -14.62
CA GLY A 236 9.15 -23.18 -14.52
C GLY A 236 10.31 -22.99 -13.55
N ALA A 237 10.87 -24.10 -13.07
CA ALA A 237 11.83 -24.12 -11.96
C ALA A 237 13.12 -23.32 -12.25
N ASP A 238 13.70 -23.46 -13.44
CA ASP A 238 14.97 -22.80 -13.79
C ASP A 238 14.80 -21.27 -13.88
N ASN A 239 13.73 -20.80 -14.53
CA ASN A 239 13.42 -19.38 -14.59
C ASN A 239 13.05 -18.83 -13.21
N ALA A 240 12.28 -19.56 -12.40
CA ALA A 240 11.95 -19.16 -11.04
C ALA A 240 13.21 -18.95 -10.19
N LYS A 241 14.17 -19.88 -10.27
CA LYS A 241 15.46 -19.74 -9.60
C LYS A 241 16.20 -18.48 -10.06
N MET A 242 16.29 -18.25 -11.36
CA MET A 242 16.96 -17.07 -11.93
C MET A 242 16.30 -15.75 -11.47
N LEU A 243 14.97 -15.70 -11.44
CA LEU A 243 14.22 -14.53 -10.98
C LEU A 243 14.45 -14.24 -9.49
N TYR A 244 14.45 -15.27 -8.65
CA TYR A 244 14.74 -15.11 -7.22
C TYR A 244 16.18 -14.64 -6.99
N GLU A 245 17.16 -15.24 -7.66
CA GLU A 245 18.56 -14.81 -7.58
C GLU A 245 18.71 -13.34 -8.01
N ALA A 246 18.10 -12.96 -9.12
CA ALA A 246 18.10 -11.56 -9.59
C ALA A 246 17.47 -10.61 -8.58
N SER A 247 16.32 -10.98 -7.97
CA SER A 247 15.67 -10.19 -6.92
C SER A 247 16.53 -10.02 -5.68
N LEU A 248 17.19 -11.08 -5.22
CA LEU A 248 18.03 -11.07 -4.03
C LEU A 248 19.35 -10.33 -4.26
N ASP A 249 19.91 -10.40 -5.46
CA ASP A 249 21.16 -9.73 -5.85
C ASP A 249 20.97 -8.24 -6.24
N GLY A 250 19.72 -7.75 -6.38
CA GLY A 250 19.46 -6.41 -6.88
C GLY A 250 19.67 -6.22 -8.37
N LYS A 251 19.47 -7.30 -9.12
CA LYS A 251 19.64 -7.34 -10.57
C LYS A 251 18.32 -7.56 -11.32
N MET A 252 17.20 -7.40 -10.62
CA MET A 252 15.89 -7.54 -11.23
C MET A 252 15.67 -6.43 -12.25
N SER A 253 15.47 -6.78 -13.51
CA SER A 253 15.34 -5.83 -14.61
C SER A 253 14.16 -6.13 -15.51
N TRP A 254 13.68 -5.12 -16.23
CA TRP A 254 12.63 -5.29 -17.23
C TRP A 254 13.07 -6.21 -18.38
N GLU A 255 14.36 -6.18 -18.77
CA GLU A 255 14.90 -7.06 -19.79
C GLU A 255 14.83 -8.53 -19.39
N LEU A 256 15.12 -8.83 -18.11
CA LEU A 256 14.99 -10.18 -17.57
C LEU A 256 13.54 -10.66 -17.60
N LEU A 257 12.59 -9.82 -17.20
CA LEU A 257 11.16 -10.16 -17.27
C LEU A 257 10.72 -10.42 -18.71
N CYS A 258 11.11 -9.58 -19.66
CA CYS A 258 10.83 -9.78 -21.09
C CYS A 258 11.39 -11.12 -21.59
N THR A 259 12.62 -11.44 -21.17
CA THR A 259 13.29 -12.69 -21.58
C THR A 259 12.56 -13.91 -21.05
N VAL A 260 12.19 -13.91 -19.78
CA VAL A 260 11.44 -15.01 -19.16
C VAL A 260 10.05 -15.11 -19.78
N ALA A 261 9.33 -13.99 -19.92
CA ALA A 261 8.01 -13.97 -20.55
C ALA A 261 8.07 -14.59 -21.96
N ALA A 262 9.04 -14.20 -22.78
CA ALA A 262 9.20 -14.72 -24.13
C ALA A 262 9.43 -16.25 -24.19
N SER A 263 9.91 -16.86 -23.12
CA SER A 263 10.14 -18.32 -23.03
C SER A 263 8.86 -19.13 -22.75
N ILE A 264 7.77 -18.48 -22.34
CA ILE A 264 6.51 -19.12 -21.95
C ILE A 264 5.57 -19.12 -23.17
N SER A 265 5.10 -20.30 -23.59
CA SER A 265 4.29 -20.45 -24.80
C SER A 265 2.77 -20.45 -24.56
N ASP A 266 2.34 -20.90 -23.40
CA ASP A 266 0.91 -21.09 -23.07
C ASP A 266 0.47 -20.05 -22.03
N ARG A 267 0.12 -18.86 -22.52
CA ARG A 267 -0.34 -17.73 -21.70
C ARG A 267 -1.28 -16.81 -22.47
N ASP A 268 -2.20 -16.17 -21.77
CA ASP A 268 -3.12 -15.17 -22.35
C ASP A 268 -2.43 -13.80 -22.53
N ALA A 269 -1.54 -13.46 -21.61
CA ALA A 269 -0.72 -12.25 -21.61
C ALA A 269 0.58 -12.49 -20.83
N ASP A 270 1.52 -11.55 -20.88
CA ASP A 270 2.78 -11.63 -20.11
C ASP A 270 2.61 -11.14 -18.68
N MET A 271 1.80 -10.10 -18.50
CA MET A 271 1.64 -9.44 -17.20
C MET A 271 0.22 -8.93 -17.00
N ALA A 272 -0.35 -9.17 -15.83
CA ALA A 272 -1.52 -8.50 -15.33
C ALA A 272 -1.11 -7.46 -14.28
N ILE A 273 -1.90 -6.38 -14.16
CA ILE A 273 -1.57 -5.25 -13.31
C ILE A 273 -2.77 -4.96 -12.43
N LYS A 274 -2.51 -4.64 -11.17
CA LYS A 274 -3.53 -4.20 -10.23
C LYS A 274 -4.45 -3.16 -10.88
N ASP A 275 -5.75 -3.35 -10.68
CA ASP A 275 -6.80 -2.47 -11.19
C ASP A 275 -6.82 -2.29 -12.73
N GLY A 276 -6.05 -3.11 -13.48
CA GLY A 276 -5.96 -3.02 -14.94
C GLY A 276 -5.21 -1.77 -15.44
N GLU A 277 -4.43 -1.12 -14.60
CA GLU A 277 -3.72 0.11 -14.89
C GLU A 277 -2.47 -0.10 -15.78
N ASN A 278 -2.64 -0.41 -17.06
CA ASN A 278 -1.56 -0.72 -17.99
C ASN A 278 -0.54 0.42 -18.20
N THR A 279 -0.76 1.61 -17.66
CA THR A 279 0.22 2.71 -17.63
C THR A 279 1.22 2.55 -16.48
N LEU A 280 0.89 1.82 -15.44
CA LEU A 280 1.69 1.70 -14.21
C LEU A 280 3.12 1.18 -14.46
N PRO A 281 3.39 0.17 -15.32
CA PRO A 281 4.76 -0.27 -15.57
C PRO A 281 5.65 0.82 -16.16
N GLY A 282 5.13 1.68 -17.03
CA GLY A 282 5.85 2.83 -17.57
C GLY A 282 6.10 3.91 -16.52
N GLU A 283 5.14 4.16 -15.64
CA GLU A 283 5.29 5.05 -14.49
C GLU A 283 6.36 4.54 -13.52
N LEU A 284 6.34 3.23 -13.21
CA LEU A 284 7.34 2.60 -12.34
C LEU A 284 8.73 2.57 -12.96
N ALA A 285 8.84 2.26 -14.24
CA ALA A 285 10.11 2.29 -14.95
C ALA A 285 10.75 3.68 -14.88
N ALA A 286 9.95 4.71 -15.10
CA ALA A 286 10.40 6.09 -14.98
C ALA A 286 10.85 6.41 -13.54
N TYR A 287 10.12 5.98 -12.52
CA TYR A 287 10.43 6.22 -11.13
C TYR A 287 11.67 5.43 -10.67
N LEU A 288 11.72 4.14 -10.98
CA LEU A 288 12.78 3.23 -10.55
C LEU A 288 14.08 3.36 -11.38
N SER A 289 14.09 4.14 -12.45
CA SER A 289 15.31 4.52 -13.18
C SER A 289 16.29 5.33 -12.32
N GLY A 290 15.83 5.82 -11.14
CA GLY A 290 16.58 6.66 -10.22
C GLY A 290 16.87 8.05 -10.80
N ILE A 291 16.13 8.47 -11.84
CA ILE A 291 16.18 9.79 -12.40
C ILE A 291 15.20 10.68 -11.64
N GLU A 292 15.70 11.79 -11.11
CA GLU A 292 14.89 12.76 -10.37
C GLU A 292 14.14 13.67 -11.34
N TYR A 293 12.82 13.57 -11.36
CA TYR A 293 11.96 14.42 -12.21
C TYR A 293 11.82 15.82 -11.66
N VAL A 294 11.64 15.92 -10.35
CA VAL A 294 11.40 17.17 -9.66
C VAL A 294 12.36 17.29 -8.50
N SER A 295 13.20 18.30 -8.52
CA SER A 295 14.05 18.66 -7.38
C SER A 295 13.55 19.93 -6.70
N LYS A 296 14.07 20.21 -5.51
CA LYS A 296 13.83 21.46 -4.79
C LYS A 296 15.03 22.39 -4.96
N SER A 297 14.74 23.68 -5.18
CA SER A 297 15.75 24.72 -5.08
C SER A 297 16.25 24.87 -3.65
N ALA A 298 17.33 25.62 -3.43
CA ALA A 298 17.82 25.97 -2.09
C ALA A 298 16.75 26.68 -1.21
N ALA A 299 15.78 27.33 -1.82
CA ALA A 299 14.63 27.93 -1.15
C ALA A 299 13.47 26.91 -0.93
N GLY A 300 13.66 25.64 -1.28
CA GLY A 300 12.64 24.61 -1.15
C GLY A 300 11.54 24.64 -2.22
N VAL A 301 11.66 25.50 -3.24
CA VAL A 301 10.67 25.61 -4.33
C VAL A 301 10.89 24.45 -5.31
N PRO A 302 9.85 23.63 -5.58
CA PRO A 302 9.96 22.53 -6.53
C PRO A 302 10.06 23.01 -7.98
N LYS A 303 10.83 22.28 -8.77
CA LYS A 303 10.93 22.49 -10.23
C LYS A 303 11.23 21.19 -10.93
N ILE A 304 10.79 21.03 -12.18
CA ILE A 304 11.21 19.94 -13.03
C ILE A 304 12.70 20.14 -13.37
N THR A 305 13.49 19.11 -13.13
CA THR A 305 14.94 19.07 -13.38
C THR A 305 15.35 17.98 -14.35
N LEU A 306 14.38 17.18 -14.83
CA LEU A 306 14.62 16.12 -15.80
C LEU A 306 15.31 16.73 -17.05
N SER A 307 16.50 16.21 -17.39
CA SER A 307 17.23 16.62 -18.60
C SER A 307 16.70 15.90 -19.83
N ASP A 308 16.96 16.46 -21.02
CA ASP A 308 16.58 15.84 -22.29
C ASP A 308 17.22 14.45 -22.46
N SER A 309 18.48 14.26 -22.03
CA SER A 309 19.16 12.96 -22.07
C SER A 309 18.51 11.93 -21.17
N ALA A 310 18.14 12.32 -19.94
CA ALA A 310 17.45 11.44 -19.00
C ALA A 310 16.05 11.07 -19.51
N ALA A 311 15.33 11.99 -20.14
CA ALA A 311 14.03 11.68 -20.73
C ALA A 311 14.15 10.68 -21.91
N LEU A 312 15.23 10.76 -22.70
CA LEU A 312 15.51 9.80 -23.78
C LEU A 312 15.89 8.41 -23.25
N GLU A 313 16.60 8.33 -22.11
CA GLU A 313 16.90 7.05 -21.44
C GLU A 313 15.61 6.36 -21.00
N ILE A 314 14.68 7.10 -20.41
CA ILE A 314 13.37 6.57 -20.02
C ILE A 314 12.55 6.15 -21.24
N ASP A 315 12.55 6.94 -22.32
CA ASP A 315 11.87 6.55 -23.57
C ASP A 315 12.39 5.22 -24.12
N ALA A 316 13.71 4.99 -24.08
CA ALA A 316 14.31 3.71 -24.50
C ALA A 316 13.92 2.55 -23.59
N LEU A 317 13.84 2.77 -22.27
CA LEU A 317 13.38 1.79 -21.30
C LEU A 317 11.91 1.42 -21.54
N ILE A 318 11.03 2.39 -21.75
CA ILE A 318 9.62 2.18 -22.06
C ILE A 318 9.45 1.39 -23.36
N GLU A 319 10.25 1.68 -24.40
CA GLU A 319 10.25 0.91 -25.64
C GLU A 319 10.65 -0.56 -25.42
N SER A 320 11.54 -0.83 -24.47
CA SER A 320 11.87 -2.21 -24.06
C SER A 320 10.70 -2.89 -23.37
N ILE A 321 10.04 -2.21 -22.44
CA ILE A 321 8.88 -2.73 -21.66
C ILE A 321 7.67 -2.95 -22.57
N SER A 322 7.48 -2.15 -23.61
CA SER A 322 6.36 -2.26 -24.54
C SER A 322 6.33 -3.59 -25.33
N LYS A 323 7.40 -4.39 -25.25
CA LYS A 323 7.44 -5.76 -25.79
C LYS A 323 6.66 -6.77 -24.97
N LEU A 324 6.32 -6.44 -23.70
CA LEU A 324 5.47 -7.27 -22.86
C LEU A 324 4.02 -7.11 -23.30
N GLY A 325 3.31 -8.24 -23.36
CA GLY A 325 1.86 -8.25 -23.55
C GLY A 325 1.15 -8.02 -22.22
N PHE A 326 0.53 -6.84 -22.06
CA PHE A 326 -0.26 -6.55 -20.86
C PHE A 326 -1.68 -7.08 -21.00
N TYR A 327 -2.16 -7.74 -19.94
CA TYR A 327 -3.55 -8.14 -19.86
C TYR A 327 -4.43 -6.91 -19.69
N THR A 328 -5.41 -6.75 -20.57
CA THR A 328 -6.42 -5.71 -20.45
C THR A 328 -7.75 -6.37 -20.08
N PRO A 329 -8.36 -6.02 -18.92
CA PRO A 329 -9.66 -6.53 -18.53
C PRO A 329 -10.70 -6.27 -19.61
N THR A 330 -11.54 -7.30 -19.92
CA THR A 330 -12.66 -7.21 -20.84
C THR A 330 -13.96 -7.11 -20.06
N GLU A 331 -15.07 -6.80 -20.77
CA GLU A 331 -16.39 -6.77 -20.15
C GLU A 331 -16.73 -8.13 -19.53
N GLY A 332 -16.98 -8.14 -18.22
CA GLY A 332 -17.23 -9.37 -17.42
C GLY A 332 -16.03 -9.84 -16.59
N ASP A 333 -14.83 -9.32 -16.81
CA ASP A 333 -13.70 -9.57 -15.91
C ASP A 333 -13.85 -8.67 -14.65
N VAL A 334 -13.82 -9.30 -13.48
CA VAL A 334 -13.99 -8.56 -12.22
C VAL A 334 -12.67 -7.88 -11.85
N TYR A 335 -11.55 -8.63 -11.92
CA TYR A 335 -10.21 -8.11 -11.59
C TYR A 335 -9.14 -8.72 -12.51
N ALA A 336 -8.13 -7.93 -12.87
CA ALA A 336 -6.94 -8.43 -13.60
C ALA A 336 -6.20 -9.52 -12.81
N ARG A 337 -6.25 -9.45 -11.47
CA ARG A 337 -5.74 -10.44 -10.53
C ARG A 337 -6.30 -11.84 -10.79
N ASP A 338 -7.59 -11.96 -11.13
CA ASP A 338 -8.26 -13.25 -11.33
C ASP A 338 -7.64 -14.06 -12.49
N LYS A 339 -7.06 -13.38 -13.48
CA LYS A 339 -6.32 -14.03 -14.56
C LYS A 339 -4.97 -14.60 -14.11
N PHE A 340 -4.33 -13.92 -13.17
CA PHE A 340 -3.11 -14.41 -12.55
C PHE A 340 -3.40 -15.64 -11.67
N THR A 341 -4.41 -15.58 -10.80
CA THR A 341 -4.78 -16.69 -9.92
C THR A 341 -5.34 -17.89 -10.68
N ALA A 342 -6.01 -17.66 -11.84
CA ALA A 342 -6.41 -18.71 -12.75
C ALA A 342 -5.25 -19.38 -13.53
N GLY A 343 -4.01 -18.94 -13.32
CA GLY A 343 -2.83 -19.51 -13.99
C GLY A 343 -2.74 -19.18 -15.48
N LYS A 344 -3.30 -18.02 -15.90
CA LYS A 344 -3.32 -17.60 -17.31
C LYS A 344 -2.26 -16.55 -17.66
N VAL A 345 -1.68 -15.92 -16.64
CA VAL A 345 -0.68 -14.85 -16.77
C VAL A 345 0.50 -15.16 -15.85
N PRO A 346 1.75 -15.14 -16.35
CA PRO A 346 2.92 -15.48 -15.55
C PRO A 346 3.29 -14.43 -14.51
N PHE A 347 3.04 -13.16 -14.75
CA PHE A 347 3.42 -12.05 -13.86
C PHE A 347 2.23 -11.21 -13.44
N TYR A 348 2.23 -10.76 -12.18
CA TYR A 348 1.25 -9.83 -11.66
C TYR A 348 1.97 -8.71 -10.89
N LEU A 349 1.68 -7.46 -11.25
CA LEU A 349 2.19 -6.28 -10.59
C LEU A 349 1.12 -5.74 -9.62
N GLY A 350 1.38 -5.82 -8.33
CA GLY A 350 0.44 -5.37 -7.30
C GLY A 350 1.12 -5.01 -5.99
N THR A 351 0.33 -4.60 -5.01
CA THR A 351 0.82 -4.22 -3.68
C THR A 351 0.97 -5.44 -2.78
N LEU A 352 1.74 -5.31 -1.69
CA LEU A 352 1.91 -6.40 -0.72
C LEU A 352 0.58 -6.80 -0.03
N SER A 353 -0.43 -5.94 -0.02
CA SER A 353 -1.77 -6.33 0.44
C SER A 353 -2.41 -7.43 -0.39
N GLU A 354 -2.06 -7.56 -1.66
CA GLU A 354 -2.60 -8.59 -2.57
C GLU A 354 -2.25 -10.03 -2.14
N MET A 355 -1.21 -10.21 -1.32
CA MET A 355 -0.88 -11.54 -0.76
C MET A 355 -2.04 -12.18 0.01
N LEU A 356 -2.88 -11.34 0.62
CA LEU A 356 -4.06 -11.80 1.37
C LEU A 356 -5.05 -12.49 0.44
N ASP A 357 -5.19 -11.96 -0.76
CA ASP A 357 -6.13 -12.45 -1.77
C ASP A 357 -5.67 -13.73 -2.47
N PHE A 358 -4.34 -14.04 -2.41
CA PHE A 358 -3.80 -15.25 -3.05
C PHE A 358 -3.78 -16.48 -2.12
N TYR A 359 -4.15 -16.32 -0.84
CA TYR A 359 -3.98 -17.37 0.16
C TYR A 359 -4.80 -18.63 -0.15
N ASP A 360 -6.08 -18.46 -0.52
CA ASP A 360 -7.01 -19.57 -0.78
C ASP A 360 -6.98 -20.02 -2.24
N GLU A 361 -6.19 -19.38 -3.09
CA GLU A 361 -6.12 -19.69 -4.50
C GLU A 361 -5.19 -20.89 -4.78
N PRO A 362 -5.55 -21.77 -5.72
CA PRO A 362 -4.78 -22.99 -6.04
C PRO A 362 -3.51 -22.71 -6.85
N ILE A 363 -3.01 -21.48 -6.87
CA ILE A 363 -1.83 -21.08 -7.64
C ILE A 363 -0.56 -21.21 -6.81
N GLU A 364 0.50 -21.72 -7.42
CA GLU A 364 1.84 -21.65 -6.88
C GLU A 364 2.50 -20.33 -7.28
N TRP A 365 2.47 -19.35 -6.40
CA TRP A 365 3.04 -18.04 -6.66
C TRP A 365 4.32 -17.78 -5.86
N GLY A 366 5.08 -16.79 -6.31
CA GLY A 366 6.25 -16.26 -5.62
C GLY A 366 6.29 -14.75 -5.70
N ILE A 367 7.13 -14.11 -4.88
CA ILE A 367 7.36 -12.67 -4.81
C ILE A 367 8.73 -12.32 -5.35
N LEU A 368 8.80 -11.24 -6.13
CA LEU A 368 10.03 -10.63 -6.63
C LEU A 368 10.07 -9.14 -6.26
N THR A 369 11.27 -8.57 -6.22
CA THR A 369 11.43 -7.13 -6.19
C THR A 369 10.95 -6.51 -7.50
N LEU A 370 10.64 -5.21 -7.48
CA LEU A 370 10.35 -4.50 -8.72
C LEU A 370 11.60 -4.43 -9.62
N PRO A 371 11.42 -4.48 -10.95
CA PRO A 371 12.53 -4.27 -11.87
C PRO A 371 13.09 -2.85 -11.73
N SER A 372 14.39 -2.73 -11.55
CA SER A 372 15.07 -1.45 -11.39
C SER A 372 16.45 -1.51 -12.04
N ASP A 373 16.87 -0.43 -12.69
CA ASP A 373 18.23 -0.30 -13.23
C ASP A 373 19.24 0.18 -12.18
N LYS A 374 18.79 0.45 -10.97
CA LYS A 374 19.60 0.86 -9.81
C LYS A 374 19.32 -0.02 -8.62
N ASP A 375 20.23 0.06 -7.63
CA ASP A 375 20.07 -0.63 -6.37
C ASP A 375 18.67 -0.39 -5.80
N PHE A 376 17.91 -1.44 -5.67
CA PHE A 376 16.59 -1.59 -5.07
C PHE A 376 15.83 -0.30 -4.73
N GLY A 377 14.72 -0.05 -5.44
CA GLY A 377 13.72 0.92 -5.02
C GLY A 377 12.47 0.21 -4.49
N ALA A 378 12.06 0.51 -3.27
CA ALA A 378 10.71 0.21 -2.83
C ALA A 378 9.79 1.35 -3.27
N PHE A 379 8.69 1.01 -3.92
CA PHE A 379 7.70 1.96 -4.38
C PHE A 379 6.37 1.74 -3.65
N ALA A 380 5.80 2.82 -3.13
CA ALA A 380 4.47 2.82 -2.52
C ALA A 380 3.66 3.99 -3.10
N GLU A 381 2.63 3.68 -3.85
CA GLU A 381 1.84 4.72 -4.54
C GLU A 381 1.10 5.62 -3.57
N ASN A 382 0.34 5.02 -2.69
CA ASN A 382 -0.57 5.70 -1.76
C ASN A 382 -0.08 5.62 -0.31
N ARG A 383 1.27 5.76 -0.12
CA ARG A 383 1.81 5.82 1.23
C ARG A 383 1.14 6.95 1.99
N PRO A 384 0.51 6.67 3.15
CA PRO A 384 -0.18 7.70 3.91
C PRO A 384 0.78 8.76 4.45
N VAL A 385 0.28 9.96 4.57
CA VAL A 385 0.92 11.07 5.28
C VAL A 385 -0.01 11.57 6.37
N LEU A 386 0.55 11.95 7.52
CA LEU A 386 -0.20 12.54 8.61
C LEU A 386 -0.12 14.05 8.50
N CYS A 387 -1.27 14.72 8.58
CA CYS A 387 -1.39 16.16 8.44
C CYS A 387 -2.21 16.75 9.57
N ILE A 388 -1.90 17.97 9.98
CA ILE A 388 -2.69 18.70 10.98
C ILE A 388 -3.55 19.71 10.26
N PRO A 389 -4.90 19.61 10.35
CA PRO A 389 -5.79 20.57 9.71
C PRO A 389 -5.68 21.95 10.35
N ALA A 390 -5.91 22.99 9.55
CA ALA A 390 -5.89 24.38 10.02
C ALA A 390 -6.93 24.65 11.11
N THR A 391 -7.98 23.83 11.23
CA THR A 391 -9.01 23.87 12.25
C THR A 391 -8.56 23.35 13.62
N ASN A 392 -7.43 22.65 13.72
CA ASN A 392 -6.96 22.13 15.00
C ASN A 392 -6.64 23.27 15.98
N THR A 393 -7.24 23.24 17.16
CA THR A 393 -7.04 24.18 18.27
C THR A 393 -6.29 23.55 19.47
N ARG A 394 -5.99 22.23 19.42
CA ARG A 394 -5.32 21.46 20.48
C ARG A 394 -3.91 21.04 20.05
N LEU A 395 -3.15 21.98 19.49
CA LEU A 395 -1.84 21.71 18.86
C LEU A 395 -0.82 21.06 19.81
N GLU A 396 -0.85 21.44 21.09
CA GLU A 396 0.04 20.87 22.11
C GLU A 396 -0.22 19.37 22.28
N GLN A 397 -1.47 19.00 22.52
CA GLN A 397 -1.87 17.61 22.73
C GLN A 397 -1.64 16.77 21.46
N THR A 398 -2.03 17.31 20.30
CA THR A 398 -1.82 16.64 19.02
C THR A 398 -0.34 16.40 18.74
N SER A 399 0.53 17.36 19.05
CA SER A 399 1.97 17.24 18.83
C SER A 399 2.61 16.19 19.74
N ILE A 400 2.21 16.13 21.02
CA ILE A 400 2.67 15.11 21.96
C ILE A 400 2.24 13.73 21.48
N TRP A 401 0.96 13.59 21.10
CA TRP A 401 0.43 12.32 20.60
C TRP A 401 1.18 11.86 19.34
N LEU A 402 1.39 12.75 18.38
CA LEU A 402 2.07 12.42 17.13
C LEU A 402 3.54 12.02 17.37
N THR A 403 4.23 12.68 18.29
CA THR A 403 5.57 12.30 18.70
C THR A 403 5.58 10.91 19.35
N ALA A 404 4.63 10.64 20.26
CA ALA A 404 4.47 9.33 20.87
C ALA A 404 4.14 8.24 19.83
N PHE A 405 3.28 8.56 18.85
CA PHE A 405 2.90 7.67 17.77
C PHE A 405 4.10 7.26 16.92
N ASN A 406 4.96 8.19 16.57
CA ASN A 406 6.20 7.89 15.85
C ASN A 406 7.19 7.11 16.72
N ALA A 407 7.34 7.43 18.00
CA ALA A 407 8.22 6.72 18.92
C ALA A 407 7.78 5.27 19.17
N ALA A 408 6.48 5.05 19.35
CA ALA A 408 5.89 3.73 19.56
C ALA A 408 5.81 2.87 18.29
N SER A 409 6.02 3.46 17.12
CA SER A 409 6.11 2.76 15.83
C SER A 409 7.55 2.35 15.52
N GLY A 410 7.85 2.01 14.31
CA GLY A 410 9.20 1.70 13.84
C GLY A 410 9.30 0.33 13.18
N ASP A 411 10.52 -0.16 13.05
CA ASP A 411 10.81 -1.36 12.27
C ASP A 411 10.10 -2.62 12.79
N TRP A 412 9.77 -2.68 14.09
CA TRP A 412 9.01 -3.80 14.64
C TRP A 412 7.62 -3.98 13.98
N MET A 413 7.03 -2.90 13.46
CA MET A 413 5.78 -2.97 12.71
C MET A 413 5.98 -3.75 11.40
N ARG A 414 7.10 -3.53 10.72
CA ARG A 414 7.49 -4.27 9.50
C ARG A 414 7.83 -5.72 9.83
N ASP A 415 8.49 -5.97 10.97
CA ASP A 415 8.75 -7.33 11.46
C ASP A 415 7.45 -8.09 11.71
N GLN A 416 6.44 -7.45 12.30
CA GLN A 416 5.13 -8.05 12.51
C GLN A 416 4.41 -8.32 11.18
N PHE A 417 4.46 -7.40 10.23
CA PHE A 417 3.92 -7.64 8.89
C PHE A 417 4.58 -8.86 8.24
N LEU A 418 5.91 -8.94 8.31
CA LEU A 418 6.66 -10.08 7.78
C LEU A 418 6.28 -11.39 8.45
N LEU A 419 6.25 -11.43 9.79
CA LEU A 419 5.93 -12.65 10.55
C LEU A 419 4.52 -13.16 10.21
N VAL A 420 3.51 -12.29 10.24
CA VAL A 420 2.13 -12.69 9.93
C VAL A 420 2.00 -13.13 8.46
N SER A 421 2.70 -12.45 7.55
CA SER A 421 2.71 -12.82 6.13
C SER A 421 3.36 -14.18 5.91
N LEU A 422 4.44 -14.50 6.63
CA LEU A 422 5.11 -15.81 6.56
C LEU A 422 4.23 -16.93 7.12
N GLU A 423 3.56 -16.69 8.25
CA GLU A 423 2.71 -17.69 8.87
C GLU A 423 1.49 -18.04 8.03
N LYS A 424 0.91 -17.04 7.37
CA LYS A 424 -0.39 -17.20 6.71
C LYS A 424 -0.31 -17.32 5.18
N HIS A 425 0.63 -16.64 4.51
CA HIS A 425 0.54 -16.40 3.07
C HIS A 425 1.72 -16.93 2.25
N ILE A 426 2.94 -16.86 2.76
CA ILE A 426 4.14 -17.24 2.00
C ILE A 426 4.47 -18.71 2.24
N ARG A 427 4.62 -19.46 1.12
CA ARG A 427 4.80 -20.92 1.15
C ARG A 427 6.21 -21.38 0.75
N ASP A 428 7.12 -20.45 0.41
CA ASP A 428 8.49 -20.82 0.02
C ASP A 428 9.55 -19.87 0.59
N ASN A 429 10.75 -20.42 0.81
CA ASN A 429 11.86 -19.70 1.45
C ASN A 429 12.37 -18.52 0.63
N ASN A 430 12.35 -18.59 -0.69
CA ASN A 430 12.88 -17.53 -1.55
C ASN A 430 11.95 -16.32 -1.53
N SER A 431 10.63 -16.52 -1.59
CA SER A 431 9.64 -15.44 -1.40
C SER A 431 9.78 -14.79 -0.03
N CYS A 432 10.07 -15.56 1.03
CA CYS A 432 10.36 -15.04 2.35
C CYS A 432 11.58 -14.10 2.35
N LEU A 433 12.68 -14.51 1.75
CA LEU A 433 13.90 -13.71 1.66
C LEU A 433 13.67 -12.43 0.84
N VAL A 434 12.94 -12.53 -0.28
CA VAL A 434 12.60 -11.37 -1.10
C VAL A 434 11.68 -10.39 -0.34
N LEU A 435 10.65 -10.89 0.37
CA LEU A 435 9.78 -10.04 1.18
C LEU A 435 10.57 -9.32 2.28
N ASN A 436 11.43 -10.03 3.01
CA ASN A 436 12.30 -9.42 4.01
C ASN A 436 13.16 -8.30 3.40
N LYS A 437 13.69 -8.53 2.19
CA LYS A 437 14.45 -7.53 1.45
C LYS A 437 13.61 -6.32 1.08
N LEU A 438 12.40 -6.51 0.55
CA LEU A 438 11.46 -5.42 0.26
C LEU A 438 11.14 -4.59 1.51
N LEU A 439 10.86 -5.25 2.63
CA LEU A 439 10.55 -4.59 3.89
C LEU A 439 11.75 -3.87 4.53
N SER A 440 12.97 -4.30 4.25
CA SER A 440 14.18 -3.61 4.72
C SER A 440 14.47 -2.30 3.97
N GLN A 441 13.84 -2.09 2.83
CA GLN A 441 14.03 -0.89 2.02
C GLN A 441 13.11 0.23 2.50
N LYS A 442 13.62 1.46 2.42
CA LYS A 442 12.78 2.64 2.63
C LYS A 442 12.13 2.99 1.30
N ALA A 443 10.80 3.02 1.28
CA ALA A 443 10.09 3.56 0.13
C ALA A 443 10.50 5.03 -0.04
N GLU A 444 11.06 5.35 -1.20
CA GLU A 444 11.39 6.72 -1.53
C GLU A 444 10.11 7.55 -1.69
N PHE A 445 10.22 8.83 -1.36
CA PHE A 445 9.11 9.76 -1.45
C PHE A 445 9.21 10.53 -2.77
N ALA A 446 8.33 10.20 -3.71
CA ALA A 446 8.32 10.84 -5.03
C ALA A 446 7.66 12.22 -4.96
N PHE A 447 8.46 13.28 -5.04
CA PHE A 447 7.97 14.67 -4.99
C PHE A 447 7.00 15.00 -6.12
N GLU A 448 7.22 14.47 -7.31
CA GLU A 448 6.33 14.68 -8.45
C GLU A 448 4.92 14.18 -8.17
N ARG A 449 4.75 13.09 -7.41
CA ARG A 449 3.44 12.58 -7.01
C ARG A 449 2.76 13.47 -5.98
N VAL A 450 3.51 14.01 -5.04
CA VAL A 450 2.99 14.99 -4.07
C VAL A 450 2.47 16.22 -4.79
N PHE A 451 3.30 16.82 -5.63
CA PHE A 451 2.95 18.07 -6.31
C PHE A 451 1.92 17.89 -7.42
N ALA A 452 1.69 16.68 -7.91
CA ALA A 452 0.59 16.39 -8.82
C ALA A 452 -0.77 16.74 -8.20
N GLY A 453 -0.96 16.58 -6.88
CA GLY A 453 -2.16 17.03 -6.18
C GLY A 453 -2.39 18.56 -6.19
N TYR A 454 -1.32 19.35 -6.36
CA TYR A 454 -1.42 20.78 -6.59
C TYR A 454 -1.68 21.16 -8.05
N TYR A 455 -1.08 20.43 -8.98
CA TYR A 455 -1.18 20.69 -10.39
C TYR A 455 -1.14 19.39 -11.20
N ASP A 456 -2.31 18.93 -11.66
CA ASP A 456 -2.50 17.68 -12.42
C ASP A 456 -1.59 17.58 -13.66
N GLY A 457 -1.31 18.71 -14.31
CA GLY A 457 -0.40 18.75 -15.45
C GLY A 457 1.05 18.37 -15.13
N LEU A 458 1.43 18.24 -13.86
CA LEU A 458 2.73 17.71 -13.47
C LEU A 458 2.76 16.18 -13.69
N LYS A 459 1.71 15.46 -13.24
CA LYS A 459 1.56 14.03 -13.53
C LYS A 459 1.62 13.79 -15.04
N ASP A 460 0.79 14.52 -15.80
CA ASP A 460 0.69 14.38 -17.25
C ASP A 460 1.99 14.66 -18.01
N ALA A 461 2.91 15.42 -17.43
CA ALA A 461 4.18 15.77 -18.07
C ALA A 461 5.39 15.02 -17.52
N THR A 462 5.21 14.16 -16.51
CA THR A 462 6.29 13.37 -15.91
C THR A 462 5.97 11.87 -15.97
N TYR A 463 5.83 11.22 -14.84
CA TYR A 463 5.60 9.78 -14.78
C TYR A 463 4.32 9.33 -15.53
N GLY A 464 3.26 10.13 -15.53
CA GLY A 464 2.06 9.82 -16.30
C GLY A 464 2.29 9.88 -17.81
N ALA A 465 3.21 10.74 -18.31
CA ALA A 465 3.62 10.73 -19.70
C ALA A 465 4.37 9.44 -20.05
N ALA A 466 5.24 8.97 -19.14
CA ALA A 466 5.94 7.71 -19.29
C ALA A 466 4.97 6.52 -19.37
N GLY A 467 3.96 6.50 -18.49
CA GLY A 467 2.90 5.49 -18.53
C GLY A 467 2.09 5.55 -19.85
N LYS A 468 1.68 6.74 -20.30
CA LYS A 468 0.95 6.91 -21.55
C LYS A 468 1.79 6.50 -22.77
N ALA A 469 3.11 6.76 -22.76
CA ALA A 469 4.01 6.34 -23.83
C ALA A 469 4.03 4.82 -23.99
N LEU A 470 3.94 4.07 -22.90
CA LEU A 470 3.86 2.60 -22.93
C LEU A 470 2.61 2.09 -23.66
N THR A 471 1.50 2.83 -23.58
CA THR A 471 0.21 2.47 -24.20
C THR A 471 -0.03 3.17 -25.55
N GLY A 472 1.02 3.71 -26.18
CA GLY A 472 0.98 4.33 -27.52
C GLY A 472 0.79 5.84 -27.53
N GLY A 473 0.96 6.52 -26.40
CA GLY A 473 0.99 7.98 -26.31
C GLY A 473 2.31 8.59 -26.79
N ASP A 474 2.42 9.94 -26.65
CA ASP A 474 3.63 10.68 -26.98
C ASP A 474 4.81 10.25 -26.07
N LYS A 475 6.03 10.26 -26.61
CA LYS A 475 7.26 9.99 -25.84
C LYS A 475 7.44 11.01 -24.72
N LEU A 476 7.94 10.56 -23.56
CA LEU A 476 8.19 11.43 -22.41
C LEU A 476 9.06 12.64 -22.76
N SER A 477 10.14 12.43 -23.54
CA SER A 477 11.04 13.51 -23.97
C SER A 477 10.30 14.62 -24.71
N ALA A 478 9.37 14.26 -25.59
CA ALA A 478 8.57 15.25 -26.35
C ALA A 478 7.58 16.01 -25.42
N VAL A 479 6.96 15.31 -24.50
CA VAL A 479 6.01 15.91 -23.53
C VAL A 479 6.72 16.88 -22.60
N ILE A 480 7.89 16.51 -22.06
CA ILE A 480 8.71 17.37 -21.19
C ILE A 480 9.15 18.63 -21.94
N ALA A 481 9.74 18.49 -23.12
CA ALA A 481 10.21 19.62 -23.92
C ALA A 481 9.10 20.66 -24.16
N LYS A 482 7.86 20.21 -24.37
CA LYS A 482 6.71 21.07 -24.60
C LYS A 482 6.21 21.79 -23.36
N ASN A 483 6.28 21.15 -22.17
CA ASN A 483 5.53 21.59 -20.99
C ASN A 483 6.39 22.14 -19.84
N ILE A 484 7.71 21.87 -19.79
CA ILE A 484 8.59 22.16 -18.65
C ILE A 484 8.51 23.64 -18.17
N THR A 485 8.50 24.59 -19.08
CA THR A 485 8.46 26.03 -18.74
C THR A 485 7.15 26.42 -18.06
N SER A 486 6.02 25.93 -18.59
CA SER A 486 4.70 26.25 -18.04
C SER A 486 4.48 25.63 -16.67
N ILE A 487 4.97 24.40 -16.48
CA ILE A 487 4.87 23.68 -15.22
C ILE A 487 5.72 24.35 -14.14
N ASN A 488 7.00 24.66 -14.45
CA ASN A 488 7.88 25.33 -13.49
C ASN A 488 7.32 26.69 -13.05
N LYS A 489 6.65 27.43 -13.95
CA LYS A 489 5.96 28.68 -13.60
C LYS A 489 4.78 28.46 -12.63
N LYS A 490 4.11 27.31 -12.69
CA LYS A 490 3.03 26.98 -11.77
C LYS A 490 3.56 26.46 -10.44
N LEU A 491 4.56 25.56 -10.45
CA LEU A 491 5.20 25.06 -9.23
C LEU A 491 5.83 26.19 -8.39
N ALA A 492 6.36 27.24 -9.03
CA ALA A 492 6.90 28.40 -8.33
C ALA A 492 5.86 29.22 -7.57
N LYS A 493 4.56 28.92 -7.70
CA LYS A 493 3.47 29.58 -6.96
C LYS A 493 2.97 28.75 -5.77
N LEU A 494 3.57 27.61 -5.51
CA LEU A 494 3.31 26.88 -4.27
C LEU A 494 3.64 27.76 -3.05
N PRO A 495 2.78 27.73 -2.02
CA PRO A 495 2.95 28.59 -0.84
C PRO A 495 4.21 28.30 -0.03
#